data_fb22879166c96c3fc11525e00dd5ab40
#
_entry.id   fb22879166c96c3fc11525e00dd5ab40
#
_cell.length_a   1.000
_cell.length_b   1.000
_cell.length_c   1.000
_cell.angle_alpha   90.00
_cell.angle_beta   90.00
_cell.angle_gamma   90.00
#
_symmetry.space_group_name_H-M   'P 1'
#
loop_
_entity.id
_entity.type
_entity.pdbx_description
1 polymer ?
#
loop_
_entity_poly.entity_id
_entity_poly.type
_entity_poly.pdbx_seq_one_letter_code
_entity_poly.pdbx_strand_id
1 'polypeptide(L)'
;MRDILVSFGIGCLFAFGLMESGMLQRHVVVEFLILGKVWNYQLAFVLGTAVGINLLTFNYILKKTTRPRFKENFDLPTKTEVDNKLCVGSAIFGLGWGLAGICPGPAVIACYLYCPQILAFFIFLCIGMYIESIFDNKMGEKINQNQFISKVNKFAQFKSEE
;
A
#
# COMPACT_ATOMS: atom_id res chain seq x y z
N MET A 1 4.67 -6.75 25.15
CA MET A 1 3.51 -7.65 25.22
C MET A 1 2.19 -6.92 25.00
N ARG A 2 1.96 -5.76 25.63
CA ARG A 2 0.72 -4.95 25.42
C ARG A 2 0.53 -4.53 23.95
N ASP A 3 1.61 -4.17 23.27
CA ASP A 3 1.60 -3.72 21.86
C ASP A 3 1.11 -4.82 20.91
N ILE A 4 1.54 -6.05 21.15
CA ILE A 4 1.14 -7.23 20.37
C ILE A 4 -0.35 -7.52 20.56
N LEU A 5 -0.84 -7.46 21.80
CA LEU A 5 -2.26 -7.67 22.10
C LEU A 5 -3.16 -6.61 21.47
N VAL A 6 -2.75 -5.34 21.53
CA VAL A 6 -3.48 -4.24 20.91
C VAL A 6 -3.48 -4.39 19.38
N SER A 7 -2.34 -4.69 18.78
CA SER A 7 -2.24 -4.91 17.32
C SER A 7 -3.08 -6.11 16.87
N PHE A 8 -3.08 -7.18 17.65
CA PHE A 8 -3.92 -8.35 17.38
C PHE A 8 -5.41 -8.01 17.44
N GLY A 9 -5.85 -7.27 18.48
CA GLY A 9 -7.24 -6.84 18.61
C GLY A 9 -7.70 -5.94 17.45
N ILE A 10 -6.85 -5.00 17.03
CA ILE A 10 -7.13 -4.13 15.86
C ILE A 10 -7.22 -4.99 14.58
N GLY A 11 -6.31 -5.95 14.40
CA GLY A 11 -6.32 -6.87 13.26
C GLY A 11 -7.60 -7.72 13.20
N CYS A 12 -8.07 -8.24 14.34
CA CYS A 12 -9.32 -8.98 14.43
C CYS A 12 -10.54 -8.11 14.09
N LEU A 13 -10.58 -6.88 14.60
CA LEU A 13 -11.66 -5.93 14.31
C LEU A 13 -11.69 -5.57 12.82
N PHE A 14 -10.52 -5.35 12.23
CA PHE A 14 -10.39 -5.08 10.81
C PHE A 14 -10.85 -6.26 9.95
N ALA A 15 -10.43 -7.48 10.31
CA ALA A 15 -10.85 -8.71 9.63
C ALA A 15 -12.35 -8.90 9.70
N PHE A 16 -12.97 -8.69 10.87
CA PHE A 16 -14.41 -8.74 11.05
C PHE A 16 -15.14 -7.73 10.14
N GLY A 17 -14.65 -6.48 10.09
CA GLY A 17 -15.21 -5.46 9.19
C GLY A 17 -15.12 -5.84 7.71
N LEU A 18 -14.04 -6.48 7.28
CA LEU A 18 -13.89 -6.97 5.90
C LEU A 18 -14.85 -8.15 5.59
N MET A 19 -15.13 -9.00 6.57
CA MET A 19 -16.09 -10.09 6.41
C MET A 19 -17.52 -9.55 6.25
N GLU A 20 -17.93 -8.65 7.13
CA GLU A 20 -19.26 -8.04 7.11
C GLU A 20 -19.50 -7.16 5.87
N SER A 21 -18.46 -6.52 5.35
CA SER A 21 -18.55 -5.67 4.14
C SER A 21 -18.75 -6.46 2.84
N GLY A 22 -18.68 -7.80 2.86
CA GLY A 22 -18.74 -8.63 1.66
C GLY A 22 -17.51 -8.52 0.74
N MET A 23 -16.45 -7.81 1.14
CA MET A 23 -15.24 -7.59 0.31
C MET A 23 -14.43 -8.87 0.07
N LEU A 24 -14.70 -9.95 0.81
CA LEU A 24 -14.09 -11.26 0.56
C LEU A 24 -14.66 -11.93 -0.71
N GLN A 25 -15.80 -11.48 -1.19
CA GLN A 25 -16.48 -12.06 -2.33
C GLN A 25 -16.03 -11.34 -3.61
N ARG A 26 -15.40 -12.09 -4.53
CA ARG A 26 -14.88 -11.56 -5.79
C ARG A 26 -15.93 -10.80 -6.61
N HIS A 27 -17.17 -11.28 -6.64
CA HIS A 27 -18.23 -10.66 -7.43
C HIS A 27 -18.53 -9.23 -6.97
N VAL A 28 -18.48 -8.92 -5.68
CA VAL A 28 -18.72 -7.57 -5.13
C VAL A 28 -17.68 -6.57 -5.66
N VAL A 29 -16.41 -7.00 -5.74
CA VAL A 29 -15.32 -6.18 -6.27
C VAL A 29 -15.46 -5.99 -7.78
N VAL A 30 -15.78 -7.05 -8.51
CA VAL A 30 -15.95 -7.00 -9.97
C VAL A 30 -17.17 -6.14 -10.36
N GLU A 31 -18.30 -6.30 -9.67
CA GLU A 31 -19.52 -5.49 -9.91
C GLU A 31 -19.30 -4.00 -9.62
N PHE A 32 -18.40 -3.67 -8.67
CA PHE A 32 -18.01 -2.29 -8.42
C PHE A 32 -17.13 -1.73 -9.56
N LEU A 33 -16.20 -2.53 -10.09
CA LEU A 33 -15.29 -2.10 -11.14
C LEU A 33 -15.98 -1.97 -12.50
N ILE A 34 -17.04 -2.74 -12.74
CA ILE A 34 -17.83 -2.66 -13.98
C ILE A 34 -18.89 -1.56 -13.85
N LEU A 35 -18.58 -0.38 -14.38
CA LEU A 35 -19.51 0.74 -14.48
C LEU A 35 -20.61 0.39 -15.51
N GLY A 36 -21.71 -0.19 -15.06
CA GLY A 36 -22.82 -0.62 -15.90
C GLY A 36 -24.16 -0.72 -15.18
N LYS A 37 -25.12 -1.42 -15.81
CA LYS A 37 -26.50 -1.57 -15.29
C LYS A 37 -26.59 -2.29 -13.93
N VAL A 38 -25.55 -3.00 -13.52
CA VAL A 38 -25.49 -3.78 -12.26
C VAL A 38 -24.39 -3.23 -11.34
N TRP A 39 -24.18 -1.92 -11.35
CA TRP A 39 -23.14 -1.30 -10.52
C TRP A 39 -23.46 -1.43 -9.03
N ASN A 40 -22.57 -2.08 -8.31
CA ASN A 40 -22.69 -2.27 -6.86
C ASN A 40 -21.94 -1.15 -6.13
N TYR A 41 -22.70 -0.19 -5.58
CA TYR A 41 -22.15 0.96 -4.85
C TYR A 41 -21.68 0.63 -3.43
N GLN A 42 -21.91 -0.58 -2.93
CA GLN A 42 -21.58 -0.98 -1.56
C GLN A 42 -20.07 -0.74 -1.25
N LEU A 43 -19.20 -1.11 -2.19
CA LEU A 43 -17.76 -0.91 -2.03
C LEU A 43 -17.36 0.57 -1.99
N ALA A 44 -18.06 1.43 -2.73
CA ALA A 44 -17.81 2.89 -2.69
C ALA A 44 -18.08 3.46 -1.29
N PHE A 45 -19.15 3.04 -0.64
CA PHE A 45 -19.46 3.47 0.73
C PHE A 45 -18.40 2.97 1.74
N VAL A 46 -17.98 1.71 1.64
CA VAL A 46 -16.95 1.15 2.53
C VAL A 46 -15.64 1.91 2.37
N LEU A 47 -15.16 2.14 1.14
CA LEU A 47 -13.96 2.90 0.87
C LEU A 47 -14.09 4.37 1.27
N GLY A 48 -15.21 5.01 0.95
CA GLY A 48 -15.47 6.40 1.27
C GLY A 48 -15.50 6.67 2.77
N THR A 49 -16.18 5.83 3.54
CA THR A 49 -16.22 5.93 5.01
C THR A 49 -14.84 5.67 5.63
N ALA A 50 -14.11 4.66 5.13
CA ALA A 50 -12.76 4.36 5.61
C ALA A 50 -11.80 5.53 5.37
N VAL A 51 -11.81 6.11 4.17
CA VAL A 51 -11.00 7.28 3.83
C VAL A 51 -11.42 8.50 4.66
N GLY A 52 -12.72 8.76 4.79
CA GLY A 52 -13.25 9.89 5.55
C GLY A 52 -12.85 9.84 7.03
N ILE A 53 -13.06 8.71 7.68
CA ILE A 53 -12.68 8.50 9.09
C ILE A 53 -11.16 8.62 9.26
N ASN A 54 -10.39 8.02 8.34
CA ASN A 54 -8.94 8.04 8.43
C ASN A 54 -8.38 9.48 8.26
N LEU A 55 -8.90 10.25 7.30
CA LEU A 55 -8.52 11.65 7.11
C LEU A 55 -8.79 12.50 8.35
N LEU A 56 -9.97 12.38 8.94
CA LEU A 56 -10.34 13.13 10.13
C LEU A 56 -9.49 12.73 11.33
N THR A 57 -9.36 11.43 11.58
CA THR A 57 -8.62 10.88 12.73
C THR A 57 -7.13 11.18 12.62
N PHE A 58 -6.55 10.99 11.45
CA PHE A 58 -5.11 11.20 11.22
C PHE A 58 -4.72 12.67 11.39
N ASN A 59 -5.49 13.58 10.79
CA ASN A 59 -5.28 15.02 10.98
C ASN A 59 -5.44 15.45 12.44
N TYR A 60 -6.42 14.91 13.15
CA TYR A 60 -6.64 15.21 14.57
C TYR A 60 -5.48 14.70 15.44
N ILE A 61 -5.03 13.46 15.22
CA ILE A 61 -3.95 12.84 15.98
C ILE A 61 -2.63 13.59 15.75
N LEU A 62 -2.27 13.89 14.50
CA LEU A 62 -1.01 14.60 14.19
C LEU A 62 -0.98 16.02 14.75
N LYS A 63 -2.13 16.70 14.83
CA LYS A 63 -2.20 18.05 15.44
C LYS A 63 -2.12 18.04 16.96
N LYS A 64 -2.64 17.00 17.62
CA LYS A 64 -2.78 16.94 19.08
C LYS A 64 -1.69 16.11 19.78
N THR A 65 -1.06 15.18 19.08
CA THR A 65 -0.14 14.21 19.67
C THR A 65 1.21 14.31 18.99
N THR A 66 2.24 14.72 19.73
CA THR A 66 3.61 14.85 19.22
C THR A 66 4.37 13.52 19.20
N ARG A 67 3.93 12.50 19.94
CA ARG A 67 4.58 11.18 20.01
C ARG A 67 3.57 10.04 20.00
N PRO A 68 3.82 8.94 19.27
CA PRO A 68 3.00 7.75 19.35
C PRO A 68 3.12 7.08 20.72
N ARG A 69 2.07 6.35 21.15
CA ARG A 69 2.05 5.71 22.48
C ARG A 69 3.07 4.60 22.66
N PHE A 70 3.53 3.98 21.57
CA PHE A 70 4.37 2.77 21.58
C PHE A 70 5.68 2.91 20.82
N LYS A 71 5.95 4.09 20.23
CA LYS A 71 7.20 4.43 19.53
C LYS A 71 7.66 5.84 19.94
N GLU A 72 8.91 6.13 19.71
CA GLU A 72 9.48 7.45 20.02
C GLU A 72 9.04 8.52 19.01
N ASN A 73 8.90 8.16 17.74
CA ASN A 73 8.53 9.07 16.65
C ASN A 73 7.48 8.46 15.74
N PHE A 74 6.71 9.32 15.07
CA PHE A 74 5.82 8.91 13.97
C PHE A 74 6.68 8.61 12.73
N ASP A 75 6.52 7.42 12.18
CA ASP A 75 7.14 7.01 10.93
C ASP A 75 6.20 7.39 9.77
N LEU A 76 6.31 8.65 9.31
CA LEU A 76 5.47 9.20 8.26
C LEU A 76 6.21 9.16 6.92
N PRO A 77 5.51 8.86 5.82
CA PRO A 77 6.12 8.92 4.50
C PRO A 77 6.59 10.34 4.19
N THR A 78 7.87 10.50 3.90
CA THR A 78 8.53 11.78 3.62
C THR A 78 8.48 12.17 2.14
N LYS A 79 8.20 11.22 1.24
CA LYS A 79 8.09 11.48 -0.19
C LYS A 79 6.75 12.13 -0.52
N THR A 80 6.81 13.37 -0.97
CA THR A 80 5.64 14.15 -1.42
C THR A 80 5.57 14.28 -2.95
N GLU A 81 6.63 13.90 -3.66
CA GLU A 81 6.69 14.04 -5.11
C GLU A 81 6.14 12.79 -5.82
N VAL A 82 5.30 13.04 -6.81
CA VAL A 82 4.76 12.00 -7.70
C VAL A 82 5.81 11.73 -8.79
N ASP A 83 6.51 10.64 -8.68
CA ASP A 83 7.49 10.21 -9.67
C ASP A 83 6.89 9.24 -10.72
N ASN A 84 7.58 9.06 -11.84
CA ASN A 84 7.16 8.14 -12.88
C ASN A 84 7.06 6.68 -12.38
N LYS A 85 7.86 6.32 -11.37
CA LYS A 85 7.82 5.00 -10.76
C LYS A 85 6.48 4.75 -10.07
N LEU A 86 5.97 5.75 -9.34
CA LEU A 86 4.66 5.67 -8.68
C LEU A 86 3.54 5.54 -9.72
N CYS A 87 3.61 6.29 -10.83
CA CYS A 87 2.59 6.23 -11.89
C CYS A 87 2.57 4.85 -12.57
N VAL A 88 3.72 4.30 -12.93
CA VAL A 88 3.82 2.99 -13.56
C VAL A 88 3.41 1.88 -12.59
N GLY A 89 3.86 1.94 -11.34
CA GLY A 89 3.51 0.97 -10.30
C GLY A 89 2.00 0.93 -10.03
N SER A 90 1.36 2.09 -9.93
CA SER A 90 -0.09 2.18 -9.73
C SER A 90 -0.89 1.68 -10.93
N ALA A 91 -0.40 1.91 -12.15
CA ALA A 91 -1.03 1.38 -13.36
C ALA A 91 -0.94 -0.15 -13.42
N ILE A 92 0.22 -0.73 -13.14
CA ILE A 92 0.40 -2.19 -13.08
C ILE A 92 -0.48 -2.80 -11.99
N PHE A 93 -0.50 -2.19 -10.80
CA PHE A 93 -1.37 -2.63 -9.72
C PHE A 93 -2.84 -2.57 -10.11
N GLY A 94 -3.30 -1.47 -10.72
CA GLY A 94 -4.68 -1.31 -11.17
C GLY A 94 -5.10 -2.34 -12.20
N LEU A 95 -4.24 -2.65 -13.18
CA LEU A 95 -4.47 -3.72 -14.16
C LEU A 95 -4.57 -5.09 -13.48
N GLY A 96 -3.65 -5.42 -12.59
CA GLY A 96 -3.66 -6.68 -11.86
C GLY A 96 -4.93 -6.83 -10.99
N TRP A 97 -5.30 -5.78 -10.27
CA TRP A 97 -6.50 -5.75 -9.44
C TRP A 97 -7.78 -5.87 -10.26
N GLY A 98 -7.86 -5.15 -11.39
CA GLY A 98 -9.01 -5.21 -12.30
C GLY A 98 -9.21 -6.59 -12.92
N LEU A 99 -8.14 -7.27 -13.31
CA LEU A 99 -8.18 -8.63 -13.86
C LEU A 99 -8.50 -9.70 -12.81
N ALA A 100 -7.87 -9.60 -11.63
CA ALA A 100 -8.06 -10.58 -10.55
C ALA A 100 -9.42 -10.42 -9.86
N GLY A 101 -9.91 -9.18 -9.71
CA GLY A 101 -11.12 -8.88 -8.95
C GLY A 101 -10.99 -9.23 -7.45
N ILE A 102 -9.76 -9.32 -6.94
CA ILE A 102 -9.46 -9.69 -5.56
C ILE A 102 -8.55 -8.62 -4.96
N CYS A 103 -8.96 -8.04 -3.84
CA CYS A 103 -8.14 -7.08 -3.12
C CYS A 103 -7.10 -7.81 -2.22
N PRO A 104 -5.84 -7.33 -2.14
CA PRO A 104 -4.79 -7.96 -1.31
C PRO A 104 -5.17 -8.12 0.16
N GLY A 105 -5.86 -7.16 0.76
CA GLY A 105 -6.27 -7.23 2.17
C GLY A 105 -7.23 -8.39 2.46
N PRO A 106 -8.40 -8.44 1.81
CA PRO A 106 -9.29 -9.59 1.88
C PRO A 106 -8.67 -10.92 1.49
N ALA A 107 -7.71 -10.93 0.54
CA ALA A 107 -7.02 -12.16 0.13
C ALA A 107 -6.27 -12.84 1.29
N VAL A 108 -5.67 -12.07 2.19
CA VAL A 108 -4.99 -12.62 3.38
C VAL A 108 -5.97 -13.40 4.27
N ILE A 109 -7.17 -12.85 4.47
CA ILE A 109 -8.22 -13.49 5.29
C ILE A 109 -8.79 -14.70 4.55
N ALA A 110 -9.04 -14.55 3.25
CA ALA A 110 -9.62 -15.60 2.43
C ALA A 110 -8.67 -16.80 2.21
N CYS A 111 -7.36 -16.63 2.36
CA CYS A 111 -6.39 -17.74 2.37
C CYS A 111 -6.72 -18.78 3.46
N TYR A 112 -7.33 -18.34 4.56
CA TYR A 112 -7.78 -19.26 5.62
C TYR A 112 -8.93 -20.17 5.17
N LEU A 113 -9.70 -19.77 4.18
CA LEU A 113 -10.85 -20.52 3.66
C LEU A 113 -10.48 -21.62 2.65
N TYR A 114 -9.20 -21.94 2.50
CA TYR A 114 -8.67 -23.05 1.66
C TYR A 114 -9.14 -23.03 0.19
N CYS A 115 -9.31 -21.87 -0.40
CA CYS A 115 -9.61 -21.76 -1.82
C CYS A 115 -8.29 -21.78 -2.61
N PRO A 116 -7.97 -22.83 -3.39
CA PRO A 116 -6.66 -22.94 -4.07
C PRO A 116 -6.37 -21.78 -5.02
N GLN A 117 -7.41 -21.17 -5.59
CA GLN A 117 -7.27 -19.96 -6.43
C GLN A 117 -6.77 -18.74 -5.65
N ILE A 118 -7.24 -18.57 -4.42
CA ILE A 118 -6.84 -17.45 -3.56
C ILE A 118 -5.42 -17.66 -3.05
N LEU A 119 -5.06 -18.90 -2.74
CA LEU A 119 -3.69 -19.25 -2.35
C LEU A 119 -2.70 -18.98 -3.48
N ALA A 120 -3.05 -19.38 -4.72
CA ALA A 120 -2.23 -19.08 -5.89
C ALA A 120 -2.07 -17.56 -6.10
N PHE A 121 -3.17 -16.80 -6.01
CA PHE A 121 -3.12 -15.32 -6.08
C PHE A 121 -2.17 -14.74 -5.03
N PHE A 122 -2.24 -15.22 -3.78
CA PHE A 122 -1.39 -14.72 -2.69
C PHE A 122 0.09 -15.05 -2.92
N ILE A 123 0.41 -16.24 -3.43
CA ILE A 123 1.79 -16.62 -3.80
C ILE A 123 2.33 -15.68 -4.89
N PHE A 124 1.58 -15.46 -5.96
CA PHE A 124 1.99 -14.56 -7.04
C PHE A 124 2.13 -13.10 -6.57
N LEU A 125 1.28 -12.66 -5.64
CA LEU A 125 1.38 -11.34 -5.01
C LEU A 125 2.70 -11.21 -4.22
N CYS A 126 3.06 -12.20 -3.40
CA CYS A 126 4.32 -12.21 -2.67
C CYS A 126 5.53 -12.23 -3.61
N ILE A 127 5.48 -13.01 -4.69
CA ILE A 127 6.52 -13.05 -5.73
C ILE A 127 6.65 -11.66 -6.38
N GLY A 128 5.54 -11.01 -6.73
CA GLY A 128 5.55 -9.67 -7.32
C GLY A 128 6.20 -8.62 -6.41
N MET A 129 5.86 -8.63 -5.12
CA MET A 129 6.49 -7.75 -4.13
C MET A 129 7.99 -8.04 -3.97
N TYR A 130 8.39 -9.30 -4.00
CA TYR A 130 9.80 -9.69 -3.92
C TYR A 130 10.60 -9.21 -5.15
N ILE A 131 10.04 -9.38 -6.34
CA ILE A 131 10.63 -8.90 -7.59
C ILE A 131 10.78 -7.37 -7.55
N GLU A 132 9.75 -6.65 -7.13
CA GLU A 132 9.79 -5.18 -7.00
C GLU A 132 10.91 -4.75 -6.04
N SER A 133 11.04 -5.40 -4.90
CA SER A 133 12.09 -5.12 -3.92
C SER A 133 13.51 -5.29 -4.51
N ILE A 134 13.73 -6.32 -5.35
CA ILE A 134 15.02 -6.50 -6.04
C ILE A 134 15.27 -5.37 -7.04
N PHE A 135 14.24 -4.98 -7.81
CA PHE A 135 14.36 -3.87 -8.77
C PHE A 135 14.62 -2.54 -8.07
N ASP A 136 13.98 -2.29 -6.93
CA ASP A 136 14.17 -1.05 -6.17
C ASP A 136 15.58 -0.94 -5.61
N ASN A 137 16.12 -2.01 -5.06
CA ASN A 137 17.49 -2.05 -4.56
C ASN A 137 18.51 -1.76 -5.67
N LYS A 138 18.38 -2.39 -6.85
CA LYS A 138 19.28 -2.15 -8.00
C LYS A 138 19.15 -0.73 -8.56
N MET A 139 17.97 -0.17 -8.59
CA MET A 139 17.72 1.18 -9.09
C MET A 139 18.19 2.24 -8.09
N GLY A 140 17.99 2.03 -6.79
CA GLY A 140 18.48 2.87 -5.72
C GLY A 140 20.02 2.94 -5.70
N GLU A 141 20.69 1.82 -5.94
CA GLU A 141 22.17 1.77 -6.03
C GLU A 141 22.70 2.56 -7.24
N LYS A 142 22.05 2.45 -8.41
CA LYS A 142 22.44 3.24 -9.60
C LYS A 142 22.21 4.74 -9.41
N ILE A 143 21.12 5.14 -8.77
CA ILE A 143 20.79 6.55 -8.51
C ILE A 143 21.80 7.13 -7.53
N ASN A 144 22.19 6.39 -6.49
CA ASN A 144 23.18 6.82 -5.50
C ASN A 144 24.58 6.98 -6.13
N GLN A 145 24.98 6.05 -7.02
CA GLN A 145 26.24 6.18 -7.77
C GLN A 145 26.23 7.41 -8.68
N ASN A 146 25.14 7.66 -9.41
CA ASN A 146 25.07 8.83 -10.31
C ASN A 146 25.07 10.16 -9.54
N GLN A 147 24.41 10.22 -8.39
CA GLN A 147 24.46 11.40 -7.51
C GLN A 147 25.85 11.62 -6.91
N PHE A 148 26.55 10.53 -6.54
CA PHE A 148 27.91 10.61 -6.04
C PHE A 148 28.87 11.12 -7.12
N ILE A 149 28.80 10.57 -8.34
CA ILE A 149 29.63 11.02 -9.49
C ILE A 149 29.35 12.49 -9.83
N SER A 150 28.07 12.90 -9.82
CA SER A 150 27.68 14.30 -10.06
C SER A 150 28.26 15.25 -9.02
N LYS A 151 28.25 14.88 -7.73
CA LYS A 151 28.88 15.66 -6.66
C LYS A 151 30.39 15.74 -6.82
N VAL A 152 31.05 14.64 -7.14
CA VAL A 152 32.50 14.59 -7.36
C VAL A 152 32.92 15.48 -8.54
N ASN A 153 32.18 15.43 -9.66
CA ASN A 153 32.44 16.27 -10.82
C ASN A 153 32.25 17.76 -10.52
N LYS A 154 31.24 18.13 -9.70
CA LYS A 154 31.01 19.50 -9.27
C LYS A 154 32.13 20.03 -8.36
N PHE A 155 32.68 19.18 -7.49
CA PHE A 155 33.84 19.50 -6.68
C PHE A 155 35.13 19.65 -7.52
N ALA A 156 35.30 18.81 -8.55
CA ALA A 156 36.45 18.89 -9.46
C ALA A 156 36.42 20.17 -10.31
N GLN A 157 35.25 20.58 -10.78
CA GLN A 157 35.08 21.87 -11.49
C GLN A 157 35.38 23.07 -10.60
N PHE A 158 34.93 23.08 -9.36
CA PHE A 158 35.21 24.19 -8.44
C PHE A 158 36.73 24.36 -8.17
N LYS A 159 37.48 23.24 -8.12
CA LYS A 159 38.92 23.25 -7.89
C LYS A 159 39.74 23.64 -9.12
N SER A 160 39.18 23.66 -10.32
CA SER A 160 39.83 24.07 -11.56
C SER A 160 39.68 25.56 -11.87
N GLU A 161 38.82 26.26 -11.11
CA GLU A 161 38.55 27.71 -11.23
C GLU A 161 39.32 28.53 -10.18
N GLU A 162 40.06 27.89 -9.24
CA GLU A 162 41.04 28.52 -8.33
C GLU A 162 42.47 28.38 -8.88
#